data_dbd58ad2cdd9deb3fe608ba1eab04e32
#
_entry.id   dbd58ad2cdd9deb3fe608ba1eab04e32
#
_cell.length_a   1.000
_cell.length_b   1.000
_cell.length_c   1.000
_cell.angle_alpha   90.00
_cell.angle_beta   90.00
_cell.angle_gamma   90.00
#
_symmetry.space_group_name_H-M   'P 1'
#
loop_
_entity.id
_entity.type
_entity.pdbx_description
1 polymer ?
#
loop_
_entity_poly.entity_id
_entity_poly.type
_entity_poly.pdbx_seq_one_letter_code
_entity_poly.pdbx_strand_id
1 'polypeptide(L)'
;MTNDSATVASKVHVPTGMRAGSYCLITPCRDEAQYGRRTIEAVKNQTKPPALWVIVDDGSTDATPEILAEYAAQLPYVRIVRSDNRGFRHVGAGVMQAFYRGVDAISPEEWNSVEYICKLDLDLDFPPNYFEEVIRRMDAEPRLATGSGSPYFTGPDGKMISEMCGSENSVGMIKFYRRSAWEQIGGFIRELTWDAIDCHICRLHGWYAQSWDDPSIRIHHLRPMGSSQKSWWTGRIRHGKGQWYMGTALPYMIVSGAFRMSRPPYVVGGLGMLWGYLGAMFTRTPRFPDPEVRRFIRRYQYACLLMGKERATKRLDKRQGDVWHRGRISNAAVASPRERM
;
A
#
# COMPACT_ATOMS: atom_id res chain seq x y z
N MET A 1 -15.93 27.08 8.45
CA MET A 1 -16.51 26.35 7.29
C MET A 1 -15.74 26.81 6.06
N THR A 2 -14.66 26.12 5.73
CA THR A 2 -13.85 26.40 4.54
C THR A 2 -14.24 25.38 3.48
N ASN A 3 -14.84 25.87 2.40
CA ASN A 3 -15.15 25.08 1.21
C ASN A 3 -13.82 24.62 0.56
N ASP A 4 -13.49 23.35 0.73
CA ASP A 4 -12.42 22.66 -0.03
C ASP A 4 -12.95 22.43 -1.46
N SER A 5 -12.77 23.42 -2.34
CA SER A 5 -13.09 23.29 -3.76
C SER A 5 -11.97 22.53 -4.48
N ALA A 6 -12.05 21.20 -4.48
CA ALA A 6 -11.25 20.37 -5.37
C ALA A 6 -11.77 20.52 -6.81
N THR A 7 -10.97 21.05 -7.71
CA THR A 7 -11.33 21.16 -9.13
C THR A 7 -11.22 19.78 -9.78
N VAL A 8 -12.37 19.20 -10.13
CA VAL A 8 -12.45 17.91 -10.86
C VAL A 8 -12.44 18.20 -12.37
N ALA A 9 -11.36 17.87 -13.05
CA ALA A 9 -11.27 17.98 -14.49
C ALA A 9 -11.70 16.67 -15.17
N SER A 10 -12.67 16.79 -16.08
CA SER A 10 -13.22 15.82 -17.04
C SER A 10 -14.04 14.62 -16.50
N LYS A 11 -15.21 14.40 -17.13
CA LYS A 11 -16.06 13.23 -16.93
C LYS A 11 -15.51 12.05 -17.73
N VAL A 12 -15.01 11.03 -17.03
CA VAL A 12 -14.66 9.73 -17.62
C VAL A 12 -15.92 8.88 -17.76
N HIS A 13 -16.16 8.32 -18.94
CA HIS A 13 -17.29 7.43 -19.18
C HIS A 13 -16.91 6.01 -18.69
N VAL A 14 -17.58 5.52 -17.63
CA VAL A 14 -17.44 4.15 -17.13
C VAL A 14 -18.71 3.36 -17.45
N PRO A 15 -18.58 2.17 -18.07
CA PRO A 15 -19.74 1.36 -18.37
C PRO A 15 -20.44 0.82 -17.12
N THR A 16 -21.76 0.73 -17.17
CA THR A 16 -22.60 0.17 -16.10
C THR A 16 -22.43 -1.34 -15.94
N GLY A 17 -22.14 -1.80 -14.72
CA GLY A 17 -21.99 -3.20 -14.31
C GLY A 17 -20.55 -3.58 -13.95
N MET A 18 -20.37 -4.44 -12.92
CA MET A 18 -19.06 -4.95 -12.52
C MET A 18 -18.49 -5.82 -13.65
N ARG A 19 -17.26 -5.50 -14.10
CA ARG A 19 -16.55 -6.29 -15.12
C ARG A 19 -15.48 -7.14 -14.43
N ALA A 20 -15.51 -8.42 -14.69
CA ALA A 20 -14.50 -9.36 -14.17
C ALA A 20 -13.07 -8.88 -14.50
N GLY A 21 -12.22 -8.86 -13.50
CA GLY A 21 -10.84 -8.41 -13.60
C GLY A 21 -10.67 -6.91 -13.90
N SER A 22 -11.71 -6.08 -13.80
CA SER A 22 -11.58 -4.62 -13.91
C SER A 22 -10.97 -4.02 -12.65
N TYR A 23 -10.16 -2.98 -12.80
CA TYR A 23 -9.50 -2.35 -11.67
C TYR A 23 -9.42 -0.83 -11.79
N CYS A 24 -9.33 -0.18 -10.64
CA CYS A 24 -9.10 1.25 -10.50
C CYS A 24 -7.73 1.49 -9.84
N LEU A 25 -6.98 2.46 -10.38
CA LEU A 25 -5.76 2.96 -9.77
C LEU A 25 -6.04 4.27 -9.03
N ILE A 26 -5.42 4.44 -7.86
CA ILE A 26 -5.44 5.68 -7.08
C ILE A 26 -4.00 6.02 -6.71
N THR A 27 -3.51 7.15 -7.20
CA THR A 27 -2.13 7.59 -7.06
C THR A 27 -2.06 8.91 -6.31
N PRO A 28 -1.72 8.91 -5.02
CA PRO A 28 -1.31 10.14 -4.35
C PRO A 28 0.11 10.51 -4.80
N CYS A 29 0.32 11.74 -5.27
CA CYS A 29 1.63 12.22 -5.68
C CYS A 29 1.90 13.65 -5.17
N ARG A 30 3.19 13.98 -5.04
CA ARG A 30 3.67 15.32 -4.76
C ARG A 30 5.14 15.44 -5.15
N ASP A 31 5.44 16.40 -6.03
CA ASP A 31 6.79 16.69 -6.53
C ASP A 31 7.46 15.43 -7.12
N GLU A 32 6.81 14.82 -8.12
CA GLU A 32 7.23 13.57 -8.77
C GLU A 32 7.63 13.77 -10.25
N ALA A 33 7.95 15.00 -10.66
CA ALA A 33 8.31 15.32 -12.05
C ALA A 33 9.50 14.48 -12.57
N GLN A 34 10.42 14.09 -11.69
CA GLN A 34 11.59 13.28 -12.04
C GLN A 34 11.24 11.86 -12.50
N TYR A 35 10.20 11.25 -11.88
CA TYR A 35 9.87 9.83 -12.07
C TYR A 35 8.53 9.59 -12.73
N GLY A 36 7.59 10.53 -12.55
CA GLY A 36 6.18 10.36 -12.88
C GLY A 36 5.92 9.97 -14.32
N ARG A 37 6.64 10.55 -15.30
CA ARG A 37 6.53 10.16 -16.71
C ARG A 37 6.77 8.68 -16.91
N ARG A 38 7.79 8.11 -16.27
CA ARG A 38 8.14 6.70 -16.44
C ARG A 38 7.04 5.78 -15.88
N THR A 39 6.49 6.10 -14.72
CA THR A 39 5.38 5.34 -14.15
C THR A 39 4.11 5.45 -15.01
N ILE A 40 3.81 6.65 -15.52
CA ILE A 40 2.63 6.85 -16.38
C ILE A 40 2.78 6.06 -17.68
N GLU A 41 3.95 6.05 -18.30
CA GLU A 41 4.21 5.23 -19.48
C GLU A 41 4.12 3.73 -19.16
N ALA A 42 4.59 3.27 -17.99
CA ALA A 42 4.46 1.89 -17.57
C ALA A 42 2.96 1.48 -17.42
N VAL A 43 2.10 2.37 -16.93
CA VAL A 43 0.64 2.12 -16.86
C VAL A 43 0.01 2.17 -18.25
N LYS A 44 0.37 3.15 -19.07
CA LYS A 44 -0.14 3.32 -20.44
C LYS A 44 0.13 2.09 -21.33
N ASN A 45 1.28 1.46 -21.13
CA ASN A 45 1.72 0.30 -21.90
C ASN A 45 1.24 -1.04 -21.33
N GLN A 46 0.32 -1.05 -20.34
CA GLN A 46 -0.20 -2.30 -19.80
C GLN A 46 -1.09 -3.04 -20.81
N THR A 47 -0.91 -4.35 -20.90
CA THR A 47 -1.76 -5.26 -21.71
C THR A 47 -3.22 -5.21 -21.25
N LYS A 48 -3.44 -4.95 -19.97
CA LYS A 48 -4.76 -4.71 -19.38
C LYS A 48 -4.78 -3.31 -18.75
N PRO A 49 -5.31 -2.28 -19.44
CA PRO A 49 -5.39 -0.93 -18.89
C PRO A 49 -6.40 -0.84 -17.73
N PRO A 50 -6.25 0.13 -16.80
CA PRO A 50 -7.23 0.38 -15.76
C PRO A 50 -8.55 0.88 -16.33
N ALA A 51 -9.66 0.56 -15.65
CA ALA A 51 -10.96 1.15 -15.97
C ALA A 51 -11.04 2.64 -15.58
N LEU A 52 -10.31 3.01 -14.53
CA LEU A 52 -10.18 4.38 -14.03
C LEU A 52 -8.82 4.54 -13.32
N TRP A 53 -8.18 5.68 -13.52
CA TRP A 53 -6.99 6.07 -12.78
C TRP A 53 -7.16 7.47 -12.21
N VAL A 54 -7.32 7.57 -10.90
CA VAL A 54 -7.39 8.85 -10.20
C VAL A 54 -6.00 9.20 -9.66
N ILE A 55 -5.42 10.30 -10.15
CA ILE A 55 -4.14 10.82 -9.68
C ILE A 55 -4.42 12.06 -8.84
N VAL A 56 -3.98 12.05 -7.60
CA VAL A 56 -4.18 13.14 -6.64
C VAL A 56 -2.87 13.90 -6.48
N ASP A 57 -2.79 15.07 -7.08
CA ASP A 57 -1.68 16.02 -6.88
C ASP A 57 -1.87 16.75 -5.55
N ASP A 58 -1.09 16.39 -4.54
CA ASP A 58 -1.14 16.96 -3.19
C ASP A 58 -0.34 18.29 -3.08
N GLY A 59 -0.55 19.18 -4.05
CA GLY A 59 0.04 20.51 -4.09
C GLY A 59 1.50 20.52 -4.52
N SER A 60 1.82 19.85 -5.62
CA SER A 60 3.16 19.89 -6.22
C SER A 60 3.59 21.29 -6.62
N THR A 61 4.88 21.55 -6.52
CA THR A 61 5.53 22.84 -6.85
C THR A 61 6.56 22.72 -7.99
N ASP A 62 6.84 21.51 -8.42
CA ASP A 62 7.67 21.18 -9.59
C ASP A 62 6.80 21.02 -10.86
N ALA A 63 7.35 20.48 -11.93
CA ALA A 63 6.67 20.24 -13.19
C ALA A 63 5.66 19.04 -13.16
N THR A 64 5.33 18.49 -11.98
CA THR A 64 4.35 17.40 -11.87
C THR A 64 2.99 17.75 -12.44
N PRO A 65 2.37 18.93 -12.13
CA PRO A 65 1.05 19.28 -12.65
C PRO A 65 0.99 19.33 -14.18
N GLU A 66 2.02 19.86 -14.83
CA GLU A 66 2.11 19.95 -16.29
C GLU A 66 2.19 18.57 -16.92
N ILE A 67 3.01 17.67 -16.34
CA ILE A 67 3.12 16.27 -16.78
C ILE A 67 1.75 15.57 -16.65
N LEU A 68 1.07 15.71 -15.52
CA LEU A 68 -0.22 15.08 -15.30
C LEU A 68 -1.28 15.59 -16.28
N ALA A 69 -1.31 16.90 -16.57
CA ALA A 69 -2.24 17.49 -17.54
C ALA A 69 -2.01 16.96 -18.96
N GLU A 70 -0.73 16.82 -19.40
CA GLU A 70 -0.36 16.27 -20.69
C GLU A 70 -0.93 14.85 -20.87
N TYR A 71 -0.76 13.97 -19.87
CA TYR A 71 -1.25 12.60 -19.96
C TYR A 71 -2.76 12.46 -19.76
N ALA A 72 -3.37 13.30 -18.95
CA ALA A 72 -4.84 13.32 -18.81
C ALA A 72 -5.54 13.69 -20.12
N ALA A 73 -4.91 14.50 -20.97
CA ALA A 73 -5.43 14.81 -22.32
C ALA A 73 -5.35 13.63 -23.29
N GLN A 74 -4.42 12.69 -23.07
CA GLN A 74 -4.16 11.54 -23.95
C GLN A 74 -4.89 10.25 -23.48
N LEU A 75 -5.08 10.09 -22.17
CA LEU A 75 -5.58 8.86 -21.55
C LEU A 75 -6.99 9.06 -20.98
N PRO A 76 -8.03 8.56 -21.66
CA PRO A 76 -9.43 8.85 -21.27
C PRO A 76 -9.84 8.26 -19.92
N TYR A 77 -9.08 7.31 -19.39
CA TYR A 77 -9.30 6.71 -18.07
C TYR A 77 -8.57 7.46 -16.94
N VAL A 78 -7.82 8.53 -17.23
CA VAL A 78 -7.10 9.33 -16.23
C VAL A 78 -7.96 10.50 -15.75
N ARG A 79 -8.05 10.65 -14.43
CA ARG A 79 -8.69 11.79 -13.75
C ARG A 79 -7.69 12.42 -12.79
N ILE A 80 -7.49 13.73 -12.89
CA ILE A 80 -6.62 14.49 -11.98
C ILE A 80 -7.47 15.18 -10.91
N VAL A 81 -7.08 15.02 -9.66
CA VAL A 81 -7.59 15.74 -8.50
C VAL A 81 -6.45 16.57 -7.93
N ARG A 82 -6.60 17.89 -7.89
CA ARG A 82 -5.58 18.78 -7.34
C ARG A 82 -5.99 19.29 -5.97
N SER A 83 -5.04 19.30 -5.06
CA SER A 83 -5.18 19.87 -3.72
C SER A 83 -4.29 21.09 -3.55
N ASP A 84 -4.68 22.01 -2.67
CA ASP A 84 -3.87 23.16 -2.32
C ASP A 84 -2.56 22.73 -1.65
N ASN A 85 -1.49 23.49 -1.90
CA ASN A 85 -0.20 23.23 -1.28
C ASN A 85 -0.23 23.56 0.22
N ARG A 86 -0.05 22.55 1.05
CA ARG A 86 0.00 22.68 2.52
C ARG A 86 1.37 23.16 3.05
N GLY A 87 2.31 23.49 2.18
CA GLY A 87 3.65 23.97 2.54
C GLY A 87 4.64 22.88 2.99
N PHE A 88 4.21 21.65 3.21
CA PHE A 88 5.10 20.54 3.62
C PHE A 88 4.62 19.16 3.12
N ARG A 89 5.57 18.25 2.91
CA ARG A 89 5.31 16.84 2.56
C ARG A 89 5.09 16.04 3.85
N HIS A 90 3.90 15.47 4.02
CA HIS A 90 3.55 14.66 5.17
C HIS A 90 3.48 13.17 4.79
N VAL A 91 4.54 12.42 5.14
CA VAL A 91 4.64 10.99 4.84
C VAL A 91 3.80 10.16 5.83
N GLY A 92 3.11 9.16 5.35
CA GLY A 92 2.17 8.35 6.14
C GLY A 92 0.76 8.90 6.09
N ALA A 93 0.31 9.61 7.11
CA ALA A 93 -1.05 10.14 7.18
C ALA A 93 -1.40 11.06 5.98
N GLY A 94 -0.47 11.90 5.53
CA GLY A 94 -0.68 12.78 4.37
C GLY A 94 -0.87 12.03 3.06
N VAL A 95 -0.10 10.97 2.85
CA VAL A 95 -0.26 10.08 1.67
C VAL A 95 -1.64 9.44 1.70
N MET A 96 -2.09 8.98 2.87
CA MET A 96 -3.43 8.38 3.01
C MET A 96 -4.55 9.42 2.88
N GLN A 97 -4.37 10.65 3.34
CA GLN A 97 -5.33 11.73 3.08
C GLN A 97 -5.50 12.00 1.59
N ALA A 98 -4.39 12.09 0.85
CA ALA A 98 -4.45 12.25 -0.61
C ALA A 98 -5.08 11.01 -1.29
N PHE A 99 -4.74 9.79 -0.84
CA PHE A 99 -5.36 8.56 -1.33
C PHE A 99 -6.89 8.60 -1.17
N TYR A 100 -7.39 8.97 0.00
CA TYR A 100 -8.83 9.04 0.25
C TYR A 100 -9.53 10.16 -0.52
N ARG A 101 -8.88 11.30 -0.78
CA ARG A 101 -9.40 12.28 -1.74
C ARG A 101 -9.59 11.67 -3.14
N GLY A 102 -8.69 10.78 -3.53
CA GLY A 102 -8.84 10.01 -4.77
C GLY A 102 -10.03 9.04 -4.72
N VAL A 103 -10.24 8.36 -3.58
CA VAL A 103 -11.44 7.51 -3.37
C VAL A 103 -12.71 8.34 -3.44
N ASP A 104 -12.75 9.50 -2.79
CA ASP A 104 -13.92 10.40 -2.75
C ASP A 104 -14.26 10.98 -4.14
N ALA A 105 -13.28 11.07 -5.04
CA ALA A 105 -13.48 11.51 -6.41
C ALA A 105 -14.06 10.43 -7.35
N ILE A 106 -14.24 9.20 -6.87
CA ILE A 106 -14.83 8.08 -7.63
C ILE A 106 -16.33 8.00 -7.29
N SER A 107 -17.20 8.01 -8.30
CA SER A 107 -18.63 7.85 -8.06
C SER A 107 -18.99 6.45 -7.53
N PRO A 108 -20.14 6.28 -6.85
CA PRO A 108 -20.58 4.95 -6.42
C PRO A 108 -20.71 3.95 -7.57
N GLU A 109 -21.14 4.40 -8.74
CA GLU A 109 -21.29 3.59 -9.95
C GLU A 109 -19.92 3.13 -10.47
N GLU A 110 -18.95 4.05 -10.56
CA GLU A 110 -17.56 3.73 -10.95
C GLU A 110 -16.92 2.77 -9.95
N TRP A 111 -17.09 3.02 -8.65
CA TRP A 111 -16.56 2.16 -7.59
C TRP A 111 -17.12 0.74 -7.68
N ASN A 112 -18.44 0.61 -7.89
CA ASN A 112 -19.10 -0.68 -8.00
C ASN A 112 -18.81 -1.40 -9.32
N SER A 113 -18.33 -0.70 -10.35
CA SER A 113 -17.97 -1.28 -11.63
C SER A 113 -16.63 -2.02 -11.64
N VAL A 114 -15.76 -1.82 -10.63
CA VAL A 114 -14.45 -2.45 -10.55
C VAL A 114 -14.40 -3.57 -9.52
N GLU A 115 -13.66 -4.63 -9.83
CA GLU A 115 -13.43 -5.76 -8.93
C GLU A 115 -12.22 -5.53 -8.03
N TYR A 116 -11.22 -4.81 -8.54
CA TYR A 116 -9.97 -4.54 -7.83
C TYR A 116 -9.69 -3.04 -7.72
N ILE A 117 -8.97 -2.67 -6.69
CA ILE A 117 -8.43 -1.32 -6.47
C ILE A 117 -6.94 -1.40 -6.24
N CYS A 118 -6.19 -0.40 -6.63
CA CYS A 118 -4.75 -0.35 -6.40
C CYS A 118 -4.31 1.04 -5.96
N LYS A 119 -3.63 1.11 -4.83
CA LYS A 119 -2.81 2.28 -4.49
C LYS A 119 -1.49 2.15 -5.23
N LEU A 120 -1.16 3.10 -6.08
CA LEU A 120 0.05 3.13 -6.90
C LEU A 120 0.87 4.39 -6.62
N ASP A 121 2.18 4.26 -6.36
CA ASP A 121 3.11 5.40 -6.29
C ASP A 121 3.61 5.79 -7.68
N LEU A 122 4.06 7.04 -7.85
CA LEU A 122 4.43 7.61 -9.14
C LEU A 122 5.95 7.55 -9.41
N ASP A 123 6.67 6.66 -8.74
CA ASP A 123 8.11 6.44 -8.84
C ASP A 123 8.48 4.99 -9.15
N LEU A 124 7.61 4.31 -9.90
CA LEU A 124 7.73 2.89 -10.22
C LEU A 124 7.81 2.65 -11.73
N ASP A 125 8.48 1.55 -12.08
CA ASP A 125 8.42 0.95 -13.40
C ASP A 125 8.16 -0.56 -13.25
N PHE A 126 7.38 -1.15 -14.15
CA PHE A 126 6.98 -2.55 -14.06
C PHE A 126 6.61 -3.11 -15.45
N PRO A 127 6.64 -4.45 -15.62
CA PRO A 127 6.39 -5.09 -16.90
C PRO A 127 5.02 -4.75 -17.50
N PRO A 128 4.88 -4.78 -18.84
CA PRO A 128 3.61 -4.47 -19.51
C PRO A 128 2.43 -5.38 -19.14
N ASN A 129 2.70 -6.60 -18.67
CA ASN A 129 1.69 -7.58 -18.25
C ASN A 129 1.47 -7.60 -16.72
N TYR A 130 1.98 -6.60 -15.98
CA TYR A 130 1.98 -6.61 -14.52
C TYR A 130 0.58 -6.79 -13.91
N PHE A 131 -0.35 -5.93 -14.27
CA PHE A 131 -1.70 -5.99 -13.68
C PHE A 131 -2.49 -7.21 -14.14
N GLU A 132 -2.34 -7.61 -15.39
CA GLU A 132 -2.96 -8.83 -15.91
C GLU A 132 -2.50 -10.08 -15.14
N GLU A 133 -1.20 -10.19 -14.89
CA GLU A 133 -0.63 -11.33 -14.17
C GLU A 133 -0.99 -11.31 -12.66
N VAL A 134 -1.02 -10.13 -12.02
CA VAL A 134 -1.47 -10.01 -10.62
C VAL A 134 -2.95 -10.42 -10.50
N ILE A 135 -3.81 -9.95 -11.42
CA ILE A 135 -5.23 -10.32 -11.46
C ILE A 135 -5.37 -11.83 -11.64
N ARG A 136 -4.69 -12.42 -12.61
CA ARG A 136 -4.71 -13.88 -12.85
C ARG A 136 -4.36 -14.69 -11.58
N ARG A 137 -3.35 -14.26 -10.82
CA ARG A 137 -2.96 -14.90 -9.56
C ARG A 137 -4.02 -14.69 -8.48
N MET A 138 -4.61 -13.52 -8.40
CA MET A 138 -5.67 -13.25 -7.44
C MET A 138 -6.96 -14.00 -7.78
N ASP A 139 -7.30 -14.16 -9.04
CA ASP A 139 -8.47 -14.93 -9.48
C ASP A 139 -8.31 -16.43 -9.20
N ALA A 140 -7.09 -16.96 -9.36
CA ALA A 140 -6.76 -18.34 -9.01
C ALA A 140 -6.84 -18.61 -7.50
N GLU A 141 -6.77 -17.58 -6.65
CA GLU A 141 -6.78 -17.70 -5.20
C GLU A 141 -7.79 -16.72 -4.55
N PRO A 142 -9.05 -17.17 -4.42
CA PRO A 142 -10.15 -16.30 -3.92
C PRO A 142 -9.94 -15.73 -2.51
N ARG A 143 -9.09 -16.34 -1.68
CA ARG A 143 -8.75 -15.83 -0.34
C ARG A 143 -7.65 -14.77 -0.34
N LEU A 144 -7.03 -14.49 -1.47
CA LEU A 144 -6.02 -13.46 -1.56
C LEU A 144 -6.68 -12.07 -1.59
N ALA A 145 -6.55 -11.34 -0.49
CA ALA A 145 -7.07 -9.98 -0.36
C ALA A 145 -6.26 -8.98 -1.16
N THR A 146 -4.93 -9.10 -1.10
CA THR A 146 -4.01 -8.15 -1.70
C THR A 146 -2.74 -8.84 -2.17
N GLY A 147 -2.26 -8.43 -3.34
CA GLY A 147 -1.07 -8.96 -3.97
C GLY A 147 -0.18 -7.89 -4.59
N SER A 148 1.12 -8.18 -4.75
CA SER A 148 2.06 -7.32 -5.48
C SER A 148 3.28 -8.12 -5.96
N GLY A 149 4.02 -7.58 -6.93
CA GLY A 149 5.39 -8.03 -7.20
C GLY A 149 6.35 -7.61 -6.09
N SER A 150 7.57 -8.14 -6.11
CA SER A 150 8.65 -7.72 -5.22
C SER A 150 9.40 -6.51 -5.78
N PRO A 151 9.71 -5.49 -4.96
CA PRO A 151 10.39 -4.29 -5.40
C PRO A 151 11.91 -4.45 -5.43
N TYR A 152 12.50 -3.88 -6.45
CA TYR A 152 13.94 -3.78 -6.68
C TYR A 152 14.31 -2.37 -7.07
N PHE A 153 15.49 -1.91 -6.71
CA PHE A 153 16.04 -0.64 -7.18
C PHE A 153 17.40 -0.87 -7.86
N THR A 154 17.83 0.09 -8.68
CA THR A 154 19.14 0.03 -9.31
C THR A 154 20.21 0.54 -8.35
N GLY A 155 21.17 -0.31 -8.02
CA GLY A 155 22.33 0.05 -7.20
C GLY A 155 23.34 0.91 -7.96
N PRO A 156 24.37 1.42 -7.26
CA PRO A 156 25.43 2.25 -7.87
C PRO A 156 26.21 1.54 -8.97
N ASP A 157 26.27 0.21 -8.93
CA ASP A 157 26.92 -0.67 -9.92
C ASP A 157 26.00 -1.06 -11.09
N GLY A 158 24.82 -0.46 -11.18
CA GLY A 158 23.81 -0.74 -12.21
C GLY A 158 23.01 -2.03 -12.00
N LYS A 159 23.29 -2.80 -10.94
CA LYS A 159 22.57 -4.05 -10.65
C LYS A 159 21.26 -3.80 -9.90
N MET A 160 20.28 -4.65 -10.17
CA MET A 160 19.02 -4.67 -9.44
C MET A 160 19.21 -5.28 -8.06
N ILE A 161 18.89 -4.51 -7.02
CA ILE A 161 18.98 -4.90 -5.61
C ILE A 161 17.58 -5.01 -5.05
N SER A 162 17.24 -6.17 -4.46
CA SER A 162 15.96 -6.38 -3.79
C SER A 162 15.81 -5.49 -2.57
N GLU A 163 14.65 -4.85 -2.41
CA GLU A 163 14.30 -4.11 -1.19
C GLU A 163 13.87 -5.02 -0.03
N MET A 164 13.89 -6.33 -0.25
CA MET A 164 13.68 -7.37 0.75
C MET A 164 12.38 -7.23 1.54
N CYS A 165 11.28 -6.98 0.84
CA CYS A 165 9.94 -7.09 1.42
C CYS A 165 9.60 -8.57 1.65
N GLY A 166 8.98 -8.87 2.79
CA GLY A 166 8.58 -10.25 3.08
C GLY A 166 7.42 -10.69 2.19
N SER A 167 7.47 -11.93 1.71
CA SER A 167 6.45 -12.50 0.81
C SER A 167 5.05 -12.61 1.43
N GLU A 168 4.94 -12.48 2.75
CA GLU A 168 3.65 -12.55 3.45
C GLU A 168 2.84 -11.24 3.43
N ASN A 169 3.36 -10.18 2.84
CA ASN A 169 2.66 -8.89 2.70
C ASN A 169 2.70 -8.44 1.25
N SER A 170 1.73 -7.64 0.81
CA SER A 170 1.84 -6.84 -0.40
C SER A 170 2.54 -5.51 -0.09
N VAL A 171 3.30 -4.98 -1.05
CA VAL A 171 4.11 -3.77 -0.83
C VAL A 171 3.26 -2.50 -0.95
N GLY A 172 3.54 -1.50 -0.11
CA GLY A 172 2.75 -0.28 -0.02
C GLY A 172 2.79 0.61 -1.26
N MET A 173 3.87 0.52 -2.07
CA MET A 173 4.05 1.36 -3.26
C MET A 173 3.16 0.98 -4.44
N ILE A 174 2.77 -0.30 -4.57
CA ILE A 174 1.83 -0.81 -5.57
C ILE A 174 0.95 -1.88 -4.92
N LYS A 175 -0.02 -1.44 -4.14
CA LYS A 175 -0.84 -2.32 -3.32
C LYS A 175 -2.15 -2.62 -4.01
N PHE A 176 -2.21 -3.78 -4.65
CA PHE A 176 -3.35 -4.25 -5.42
C PHE A 176 -4.30 -5.06 -4.53
N TYR A 177 -5.55 -4.64 -4.45
CA TYR A 177 -6.55 -5.20 -3.53
C TYR A 177 -7.77 -5.73 -4.25
N ARG A 178 -8.30 -6.86 -3.81
CA ARG A 178 -9.69 -7.23 -4.07
C ARG A 178 -10.60 -6.25 -3.33
N ARG A 179 -11.48 -5.53 -4.05
CA ARG A 179 -12.33 -4.45 -3.49
C ARG A 179 -13.15 -4.94 -2.29
N SER A 180 -13.78 -6.13 -2.39
CA SER A 180 -14.56 -6.70 -1.29
C SER A 180 -13.74 -6.96 -0.01
N ALA A 181 -12.48 -7.35 -0.14
CA ALA A 181 -11.60 -7.52 1.01
C ALA A 181 -11.22 -6.17 1.64
N TRP A 182 -10.92 -5.17 0.80
CA TRP A 182 -10.60 -3.81 1.24
C TRP A 182 -11.78 -3.16 1.98
N GLU A 183 -13.00 -3.31 1.45
CA GLU A 183 -14.22 -2.84 2.11
C GLU A 183 -14.44 -3.54 3.45
N GLN A 184 -14.26 -4.86 3.52
CA GLN A 184 -14.44 -5.64 4.74
C GLN A 184 -13.49 -5.22 5.86
N ILE A 185 -12.23 -4.89 5.54
CA ILE A 185 -11.26 -4.42 6.56
C ILE A 185 -11.46 -2.95 6.94
N GLY A 186 -12.39 -2.23 6.32
CA GLY A 186 -12.64 -0.80 6.55
C GLY A 186 -11.64 0.13 5.86
N GLY A 187 -10.93 -0.35 4.83
CA GLY A 187 -9.94 0.43 4.09
C GLY A 187 -8.59 0.57 4.78
N PHE A 188 -7.77 1.52 4.33
CA PHE A 188 -6.46 1.81 4.93
C PHE A 188 -6.60 2.78 6.10
N ILE A 189 -5.85 2.55 7.17
CA ILE A 189 -5.73 3.52 8.25
C ILE A 189 -4.94 4.76 7.79
N ARG A 190 -5.30 5.94 8.32
CA ARG A 190 -4.67 7.23 7.98
C ARG A 190 -3.45 7.53 8.86
N GLU A 191 -2.61 6.51 9.09
CA GLU A 191 -1.46 6.58 10.01
C GLU A 191 -0.23 5.90 9.42
N LEU A 192 0.87 5.96 10.15
CA LEU A 192 2.08 5.20 9.82
C LEU A 192 1.78 3.69 9.81
N THR A 193 2.52 2.95 8.99
CA THR A 193 2.39 1.47 8.88
C THR A 193 1.02 0.98 8.38
N TRP A 194 0.24 1.83 7.70
CA TRP A 194 -1.03 1.46 7.08
C TRP A 194 -0.88 0.22 6.18
N ASP A 195 0.25 0.12 5.47
CA ASP A 195 0.60 -0.95 4.51
C ASP A 195 1.04 -2.28 5.15
N ALA A 196 1.19 -2.31 6.46
CA ALA A 196 1.48 -3.52 7.23
C ALA A 196 0.28 -3.95 8.10
N ILE A 197 -0.38 -3.00 8.76
CA ILE A 197 -1.55 -3.26 9.60
C ILE A 197 -2.70 -3.87 8.78
N ASP A 198 -2.95 -3.35 7.57
CA ASP A 198 -3.99 -3.86 6.69
C ASP A 198 -3.81 -5.36 6.37
N CYS A 199 -2.57 -5.81 6.11
CA CYS A 199 -2.28 -7.23 5.89
C CYS A 199 -2.57 -8.10 7.13
N HIS A 200 -2.36 -7.55 8.32
CA HIS A 200 -2.73 -8.26 9.56
C HIS A 200 -4.23 -8.28 9.79
N ILE A 201 -4.94 -7.19 9.49
CA ILE A 201 -6.40 -7.13 9.56
C ILE A 201 -7.01 -8.10 8.54
N CYS A 202 -6.49 -8.14 7.31
CA CYS A 202 -6.89 -9.14 6.32
C CYS A 202 -6.81 -10.56 6.88
N ARG A 203 -5.69 -10.93 7.50
CA ARG A 203 -5.53 -12.25 8.13
C ARG A 203 -6.47 -12.49 9.29
N LEU A 204 -6.75 -11.47 10.09
CA LEU A 204 -7.73 -11.58 11.17
C LEU A 204 -9.12 -11.95 10.64
N HIS A 205 -9.50 -11.43 9.47
CA HIS A 205 -10.75 -11.73 8.76
C HIS A 205 -10.70 -12.97 7.86
N GLY A 206 -9.61 -13.75 7.91
CA GLY A 206 -9.49 -15.00 7.16
C GLY A 206 -8.92 -14.88 5.76
N TRP A 207 -8.68 -13.67 5.27
CA TRP A 207 -7.94 -13.40 4.04
C TRP A 207 -6.44 -13.64 4.25
N TYR A 208 -5.65 -13.52 3.18
CA TYR A 208 -4.21 -13.36 3.28
C TYR A 208 -3.67 -12.35 2.27
N ALA A 209 -2.41 -11.97 2.45
CA ALA A 209 -1.68 -11.05 1.60
C ALA A 209 -0.42 -11.75 1.09
N GLN A 210 0.03 -11.41 -0.11
CA GLN A 210 1.22 -12.01 -0.69
C GLN A 210 1.96 -11.02 -1.61
N SER A 211 3.30 -11.10 -1.61
CA SER A 211 4.11 -10.59 -2.71
C SER A 211 4.89 -11.74 -3.37
N TRP A 212 5.14 -11.59 -4.67
CA TRP A 212 5.86 -12.59 -5.46
C TRP A 212 7.19 -12.03 -5.94
N ASP A 213 8.28 -12.73 -5.65
CA ASP A 213 9.58 -12.47 -6.25
C ASP A 213 9.71 -13.26 -7.57
N ASP A 214 9.03 -12.75 -8.58
CA ASP A 214 8.94 -13.33 -9.91
C ASP A 214 9.33 -12.28 -10.95
N PRO A 215 10.30 -12.55 -11.83
CA PRO A 215 10.73 -11.61 -12.88
C PRO A 215 9.59 -11.06 -13.73
N SER A 216 8.51 -11.84 -13.96
CA SER A 216 7.36 -11.43 -14.79
C SER A 216 6.51 -10.30 -14.20
N ILE A 217 6.62 -10.08 -12.88
CA ILE A 217 5.89 -9.02 -12.15
C ILE A 217 6.80 -8.25 -11.18
N ARG A 218 8.12 -8.29 -11.40
CA ARG A 218 9.07 -7.52 -10.59
C ARG A 218 8.86 -6.03 -10.78
N ILE A 219 8.91 -5.29 -9.68
CA ILE A 219 8.74 -3.84 -9.67
C ILE A 219 10.14 -3.20 -9.64
N HIS A 220 10.41 -2.27 -10.53
CA HIS A 220 11.57 -1.40 -10.45
C HIS A 220 11.18 -0.11 -9.74
N HIS A 221 11.65 0.06 -8.51
CA HIS A 221 11.51 1.28 -7.73
C HIS A 221 12.57 2.28 -8.18
N LEU A 222 12.17 3.38 -8.79
CA LEU A 222 13.08 4.34 -9.44
C LEU A 222 13.93 5.14 -8.44
N ARG A 223 13.55 5.11 -7.17
CA ARG A 223 14.35 5.59 -6.04
C ARG A 223 14.28 4.60 -4.87
N PRO A 224 15.35 4.39 -4.09
CA PRO A 224 15.33 3.43 -2.98
C PRO A 224 14.28 3.77 -1.94
N MET A 225 13.64 2.75 -1.35
CA MET A 225 12.62 2.89 -0.31
C MET A 225 13.12 3.74 0.87
N GLY A 226 12.32 4.73 1.25
CA GLY A 226 12.63 5.64 2.36
C GLY A 226 13.54 6.82 2.00
N SER A 227 14.02 6.93 0.74
CA SER A 227 14.85 8.05 0.29
C SER A 227 14.08 9.37 0.10
N SER A 228 12.74 9.32 0.11
CA SER A 228 11.89 10.52 0.06
C SER A 228 12.01 11.42 1.31
N GLN A 229 12.84 11.05 2.29
CA GLN A 229 13.12 11.82 3.50
C GLN A 229 14.60 12.24 3.60
N LYS A 230 14.84 13.29 4.42
CA LYS A 230 16.14 13.96 4.59
C LYS A 230 17.30 13.04 5.02
N SER A 231 17.04 11.86 5.61
CA SER A 231 18.09 10.89 5.97
C SER A 231 17.55 9.47 6.21
N TRP A 232 18.40 8.48 6.00
CA TRP A 232 18.15 7.08 6.32
C TRP A 232 17.81 6.86 7.80
N TRP A 233 18.42 7.62 8.69
CA TRP A 233 18.21 7.56 10.12
C TRP A 233 16.77 7.91 10.51
N THR A 234 16.26 9.02 9.99
CA THR A 234 14.87 9.45 10.27
C THR A 234 13.84 8.46 9.75
N GLY A 235 14.10 7.84 8.60
CA GLY A 235 13.26 6.75 8.06
C GLY A 235 13.23 5.54 8.99
N ARG A 236 14.37 5.14 9.57
CA ARG A 236 14.46 4.01 10.51
C ARG A 236 13.81 4.29 11.85
N ILE A 237 13.98 5.49 12.40
CA ILE A 237 13.27 5.93 13.61
C ILE A 237 11.75 5.88 13.38
N ARG A 238 11.27 6.39 12.25
CA ARG A 238 9.87 6.34 11.89
C ARG A 238 9.34 4.91 11.79
N HIS A 239 10.10 4.00 11.18
CA HIS A 239 9.75 2.59 11.13
C HIS A 239 9.61 1.99 12.54
N GLY A 240 10.54 2.28 13.45
CA GLY A 240 10.45 1.86 14.85
C GLY A 240 9.21 2.40 15.58
N LYS A 241 8.88 3.69 15.39
CA LYS A 241 7.63 4.29 15.90
C LYS A 241 6.40 3.59 15.34
N GLY A 242 6.38 3.26 14.05
CA GLY A 242 5.31 2.51 13.42
C GLY A 242 5.14 1.10 14.01
N GLN A 243 6.24 0.40 14.31
CA GLN A 243 6.20 -0.89 15.00
C GLN A 243 5.58 -0.77 16.40
N TRP A 244 5.89 0.29 17.15
CA TRP A 244 5.24 0.59 18.42
C TRP A 244 3.73 0.83 18.24
N TYR A 245 3.36 1.70 17.29
CA TYR A 245 1.98 2.02 16.98
C TYR A 245 1.17 0.75 16.64
N MET A 246 1.70 -0.12 15.82
CA MET A 246 1.09 -1.39 15.42
C MET A 246 0.93 -2.38 16.60
N GLY A 247 1.63 -2.14 17.72
CA GLY A 247 1.58 -2.98 18.91
C GLY A 247 2.53 -4.16 18.89
N THR A 248 3.58 -4.09 18.08
CA THR A 248 4.66 -5.10 18.00
C THR A 248 5.18 -5.48 19.39
N ALA A 249 5.40 -6.79 19.59
CA ALA A 249 5.99 -7.32 20.82
C ALA A 249 7.46 -6.92 20.96
N LEU A 250 7.88 -6.49 22.14
CA LEU A 250 9.28 -6.07 22.39
C LEU A 250 10.30 -7.16 22.02
N PRO A 251 10.13 -8.44 22.39
CA PRO A 251 11.09 -9.48 21.98
C PRO A 251 11.24 -9.61 20.47
N TYR A 252 10.12 -9.52 19.74
CA TYR A 252 10.15 -9.53 18.28
C TYR A 252 10.86 -8.30 17.71
N MET A 253 10.63 -7.12 18.31
CA MET A 253 11.29 -5.89 17.90
C MET A 253 12.81 -5.95 18.10
N ILE A 254 13.30 -6.54 19.21
CA ILE A 254 14.73 -6.73 19.48
C ILE A 254 15.34 -7.65 18.41
N VAL A 255 14.74 -8.82 18.15
CA VAL A 255 15.24 -9.77 17.14
C VAL A 255 15.20 -9.14 15.73
N SER A 256 14.13 -8.44 15.40
CA SER A 256 13.99 -7.74 14.11
C SER A 256 15.03 -6.63 13.95
N GLY A 257 15.31 -5.86 15.02
CA GLY A 257 16.35 -4.86 15.05
C GLY A 257 17.74 -5.47 14.86
N ALA A 258 18.06 -6.55 15.59
CA ALA A 258 19.32 -7.27 15.46
C ALA A 258 19.52 -7.83 14.04
N PHE A 259 18.48 -8.46 13.46
CA PHE A 259 18.51 -8.90 12.07
C PHE A 259 18.76 -7.74 11.10
N ARG A 260 18.15 -6.59 11.34
CA ARG A 260 18.33 -5.40 10.49
C ARG A 260 19.74 -4.81 10.59
N MET A 261 20.44 -4.98 11.73
CA MET A 261 21.84 -4.57 11.90
C MET A 261 22.81 -5.36 10.99
N SER A 262 22.45 -6.58 10.59
CA SER A 262 23.24 -7.38 9.63
C SER A 262 23.03 -7.00 8.16
N ARG A 263 22.25 -5.96 7.88
CA ARG A 263 21.89 -5.52 6.52
C ARG A 263 22.19 -4.03 6.32
N PRO A 264 22.50 -3.60 5.09
CA PRO A 264 22.71 -2.17 4.81
C PRO A 264 21.49 -1.28 5.14
N PRO A 265 21.71 -0.09 5.72
CA PRO A 265 22.95 0.36 6.36
C PRO A 265 23.22 -0.40 7.64
N TYR A 266 24.35 -1.13 7.67
CA TYR A 266 24.72 -2.00 8.79
C TYR A 266 24.66 -1.26 10.12
N VAL A 267 24.27 -1.95 11.19
CA VAL A 267 24.12 -1.47 12.55
C VAL A 267 23.12 -0.32 12.68
N VAL A 268 23.33 0.78 11.96
CA VAL A 268 22.53 2.03 12.01
C VAL A 268 21.03 1.76 11.72
N GLY A 269 20.75 0.85 10.77
CA GLY A 269 19.37 0.52 10.41
C GLY A 269 18.56 -0.08 11.56
N GLY A 270 19.17 -1.02 12.29
CA GLY A 270 18.55 -1.68 13.44
C GLY A 270 18.51 -0.78 14.68
N LEU A 271 19.59 -0.03 14.96
CA LEU A 271 19.61 0.94 16.06
C LEU A 271 18.55 2.02 15.90
N GLY A 272 18.40 2.60 14.70
CA GLY A 272 17.35 3.59 14.44
C GLY A 272 15.94 3.05 14.67
N MET A 273 15.68 1.81 14.27
CA MET A 273 14.39 1.15 14.54
C MET A 273 14.15 0.94 16.04
N LEU A 274 15.14 0.42 16.77
CA LEU A 274 15.04 0.22 18.22
C LEU A 274 14.86 1.55 18.95
N TRP A 275 15.62 2.58 18.58
CA TRP A 275 15.50 3.91 19.14
C TRP A 275 14.10 4.49 18.94
N GLY A 276 13.55 4.40 17.73
CA GLY A 276 12.21 4.88 17.44
C GLY A 276 11.12 4.13 18.21
N TYR A 277 11.26 2.80 18.34
CA TYR A 277 10.33 1.97 19.10
C TYR A 277 10.37 2.28 20.60
N LEU A 278 11.55 2.29 21.20
CA LEU A 278 11.73 2.57 22.63
C LEU A 278 11.33 4.01 22.97
N GLY A 279 11.71 4.99 22.13
CA GLY A 279 11.28 6.36 22.29
C GLY A 279 9.76 6.51 22.33
N ALA A 280 9.06 5.87 21.38
CA ALA A 280 7.59 5.86 21.38
C ALA A 280 7.01 5.13 22.61
N MET A 281 7.67 4.08 23.09
CA MET A 281 7.28 3.35 24.30
C MET A 281 7.41 4.23 25.55
N PHE A 282 8.54 4.90 25.74
CA PHE A 282 8.79 5.73 26.91
C PHE A 282 7.92 7.00 26.93
N THR A 283 7.67 7.60 25.76
CA THR A 283 6.76 8.76 25.63
C THR A 283 5.28 8.35 25.64
N ARG A 284 4.96 7.06 25.79
CA ARG A 284 3.59 6.54 25.77
C ARG A 284 2.78 6.99 24.53
N THR A 285 3.45 7.12 23.41
CA THR A 285 2.77 7.43 22.13
C THR A 285 1.59 6.49 21.91
N PRO A 286 0.43 6.97 21.45
CA PRO A 286 -0.73 6.14 21.20
C PRO A 286 -0.42 4.91 20.31
N ARG A 287 -1.07 3.80 20.58
CA ARG A 287 -1.03 2.58 19.77
C ARG A 287 -2.28 2.47 18.92
N PHE A 288 -2.23 1.62 17.92
CA PHE A 288 -3.40 1.27 17.14
C PHE A 288 -4.58 0.95 18.08
N PRO A 289 -5.77 1.57 17.89
CA PRO A 289 -6.83 1.55 18.89
C PRO A 289 -7.35 0.15 19.20
N ASP A 290 -7.49 -0.70 18.16
CA ASP A 290 -8.07 -2.03 18.32
C ASP A 290 -7.13 -2.99 19.08
N PRO A 291 -7.54 -3.45 20.29
CA PRO A 291 -6.73 -4.36 21.08
C PRO A 291 -6.74 -5.79 20.53
N GLU A 292 -7.73 -6.19 19.74
CA GLU A 292 -7.80 -7.51 19.13
C GLU A 292 -6.76 -7.65 18.02
N VAL A 293 -6.67 -6.66 17.14
CA VAL A 293 -5.63 -6.58 16.09
C VAL A 293 -4.24 -6.61 16.73
N ARG A 294 -4.00 -5.81 17.79
CA ARG A 294 -2.71 -5.82 18.48
C ARG A 294 -2.36 -7.18 19.12
N ARG A 295 -3.34 -7.86 19.70
CA ARG A 295 -3.17 -9.23 20.26
C ARG A 295 -2.88 -10.23 19.17
N PHE A 296 -3.58 -10.14 18.04
CA PHE A 296 -3.37 -10.98 16.87
C PHE A 296 -1.94 -10.84 16.33
N ILE A 297 -1.47 -9.60 16.12
CA ILE A 297 -0.11 -9.30 15.66
C ILE A 297 0.93 -9.92 16.61
N ARG A 298 0.79 -9.72 17.91
CA ARG A 298 1.73 -10.28 18.90
C ARG A 298 1.77 -11.80 18.89
N ARG A 299 0.61 -12.46 18.81
CA ARG A 299 0.54 -13.93 18.72
C ARG A 299 1.27 -14.44 17.49
N TYR A 300 1.07 -13.79 16.35
CA TYR A 300 1.78 -14.11 15.13
C TYR A 300 3.30 -13.89 15.28
N GLN A 301 3.71 -12.77 15.86
CA GLN A 301 5.12 -12.46 16.07
C GLN A 301 5.82 -13.46 17.01
N TYR A 302 5.16 -13.88 18.09
CA TYR A 302 5.71 -14.95 18.95
C TYR A 302 5.82 -16.28 18.19
N ALA A 303 4.86 -16.61 17.36
CA ALA A 303 4.98 -17.79 16.50
C ALA A 303 6.16 -17.65 15.52
N CYS A 304 6.40 -16.46 14.96
CA CYS A 304 7.58 -16.20 14.12
C CYS A 304 8.91 -16.41 14.87
N LEU A 305 9.01 -16.00 16.13
CA LEU A 305 10.20 -16.21 16.94
C LEU A 305 10.45 -17.70 17.26
N LEU A 306 9.38 -18.48 17.46
CA LEU A 306 9.48 -19.89 17.83
C LEU A 306 9.75 -20.83 16.65
N MET A 307 9.15 -20.58 15.49
CA MET A 307 9.19 -21.53 14.37
C MET A 307 9.66 -20.95 13.04
N GLY A 308 10.09 -19.68 13.05
CA GLY A 308 10.44 -18.92 11.84
C GLY A 308 9.23 -18.35 11.13
N LYS A 309 9.46 -17.25 10.39
CA LYS A 309 8.41 -16.42 9.78
C LYS A 309 7.58 -17.20 8.76
N GLU A 310 8.23 -17.93 7.86
CA GLU A 310 7.55 -18.69 6.81
C GLU A 310 6.58 -19.74 7.36
N ARG A 311 7.06 -20.56 8.31
CA ARG A 311 6.24 -21.62 8.94
C ARG A 311 5.09 -21.00 9.75
N ALA A 312 5.35 -19.91 10.46
CA ALA A 312 4.34 -19.20 11.24
C ALA A 312 3.25 -18.64 10.34
N THR A 313 3.62 -18.04 9.19
CA THR A 313 2.67 -17.52 8.20
C THR A 313 1.81 -18.63 7.60
N LYS A 314 2.43 -19.70 7.08
CA LYS A 314 1.69 -20.86 6.52
C LYS A 314 0.70 -21.46 7.52
N ARG A 315 1.13 -21.62 8.77
CA ARG A 315 0.27 -22.15 9.84
C ARG A 315 -0.89 -21.19 10.16
N LEU A 316 -0.62 -19.88 10.20
CA LEU A 316 -1.63 -18.86 10.43
C LEU A 316 -2.65 -18.86 9.29
N ASP A 317 -2.20 -18.76 8.05
CA ASP A 317 -3.07 -18.68 6.86
C ASP A 317 -3.94 -19.96 6.73
N LYS A 318 -3.40 -21.14 7.06
CA LYS A 318 -4.18 -22.39 7.13
C LYS A 318 -5.28 -22.30 8.21
N ARG A 319 -4.95 -21.86 9.42
CA ARG A 319 -5.90 -21.73 10.53
C ARG A 319 -7.00 -20.72 10.24
N GLN A 320 -6.67 -19.62 9.57
CA GLN A 320 -7.62 -18.56 9.23
C GLN A 320 -8.52 -18.92 8.04
N GLY A 321 -8.30 -20.05 7.38
CA GLY A 321 -9.19 -20.57 6.34
C GLY A 321 -10.62 -20.80 6.86
N ASP A 322 -10.75 -21.34 8.07
CA ASP A 322 -12.07 -21.56 8.68
C ASP A 322 -12.82 -20.24 9.00
N VAL A 323 -12.06 -19.18 9.34
CA VAL A 323 -12.64 -17.85 9.57
C VAL A 323 -13.19 -17.28 8.27
N TRP A 324 -12.44 -17.40 7.17
CA TRP A 324 -12.86 -16.93 5.86
C TRP A 324 -14.12 -17.64 5.36
N HIS A 325 -14.20 -18.97 5.53
CA HIS A 325 -15.39 -19.75 5.15
C HIS A 325 -16.63 -19.32 5.93
N ARG A 326 -16.50 -19.10 7.24
CA ARG A 326 -17.60 -18.63 8.10
C ARG A 326 -18.04 -17.20 7.77
N GLY A 327 -17.09 -16.31 7.48
CA GLY A 327 -17.35 -14.92 7.11
C GLY A 327 -18.14 -14.77 5.80
N ARG A 328 -17.92 -15.65 4.82
CA ARG A 328 -18.69 -15.67 3.57
C ARG A 328 -20.18 -15.99 3.76
N ILE A 329 -20.50 -16.79 4.76
CA ILE A 329 -21.90 -17.15 5.10
C ILE A 329 -22.61 -15.97 5.79
N SER A 330 -21.86 -15.11 6.49
CA SER A 330 -22.38 -13.99 7.29
C SER A 330 -22.53 -12.67 6.53
N ASN A 331 -21.80 -12.47 5.42
CA ASN A 331 -21.61 -11.17 4.76
C ASN A 331 -22.70 -10.76 3.75
N ALA A 332 -23.92 -11.22 3.87
CA ALA A 332 -25.05 -10.65 3.13
C ALA A 332 -25.44 -9.22 3.57
N ALA A 333 -24.80 -8.66 4.60
CA ALA A 333 -25.14 -7.36 5.17
C ALA A 333 -23.93 -6.64 5.80
N VAL A 334 -23.03 -6.05 4.99
CA VAL A 334 -22.04 -5.09 5.51
C VAL A 334 -22.20 -3.77 4.77
N ALA A 335 -22.48 -2.70 5.52
CA ALA A 335 -22.55 -1.33 5.02
C ALA A 335 -21.21 -0.89 4.41
N SER A 336 -21.27 -0.12 3.31
CA SER A 336 -20.11 0.41 2.59
C SER A 336 -19.14 1.19 3.51
N PRO A 337 -17.80 1.08 3.35
CA PRO A 337 -16.81 1.88 4.07
C PRO A 337 -17.04 3.40 3.95
N ARG A 338 -17.76 3.85 2.92
CA ARG A 338 -18.14 5.27 2.72
C ARG A 338 -19.05 5.82 3.80
N GLU A 339 -19.79 5.00 4.52
CA GLU A 339 -20.71 5.44 5.59
C GLU A 339 -20.02 5.59 6.95
N ARG A 340 -18.75 5.18 7.08
CA ARG A 340 -17.98 5.26 8.34
C ARG A 340 -16.84 6.27 8.30
N MET A 341 -16.71 7.03 7.21
CA MET A 341 -15.76 8.13 7.02
C MET A 341 -16.48 9.46 7.01
#